data_b5f027d6f1f7348d922f8c0a60e3c19c
#
_entry.id   b5f027d6f1f7348d922f8c0a60e3c19c
#
_cell.length_a   1.000
_cell.length_b   1.000
_cell.length_c   1.000
_cell.angle_alpha   90.00
_cell.angle_beta   90.00
_cell.angle_gamma   90.00
#
_symmetry.space_group_name_H-M   'P 1'
#
loop_
_entity.id
_entity.type
_entity.pdbx_description
1 polymer ?
#
loop_
_entity_poly.entity_id
_entity_poly.type
_entity_poly.pdbx_seq_one_letter_code
_entity_poly.pdbx_strand_id
1 'polypeptide(L)'
;MALTEIAQKLTAGELAGWAVVLIILAFSLIQIAPVKLNPWDSILGWFGRKLNGNMQKRLDDLEKQIRNMWINTHRLHILTFARECRANIEHSSDEWTNVLNVAEEYEKTVHEQRITNGVITQDTAYIRALYQELSRDHRI
;
A
#
# COMPACT_ATOMS: atom_id res chain seq x y z
N MET A 1 -44.02 -48.65 -8.23
CA MET A 1 -43.36 -48.13 -9.45
C MET A 1 -42.33 -47.13 -9.00
N ALA A 2 -41.08 -47.49 -9.14
CA ALA A 2 -39.98 -46.74 -8.53
C ALA A 2 -39.63 -45.52 -9.37
N LEU A 3 -39.31 -44.42 -8.71
CA LEU A 3 -38.80 -43.16 -9.30
C LEU A 3 -37.65 -43.37 -10.32
N THR A 4 -36.95 -44.50 -10.20
CA THR A 4 -35.89 -44.95 -11.11
C THR A 4 -36.37 -45.34 -12.51
N GLU A 5 -37.60 -45.85 -12.66
CA GLU A 5 -38.17 -46.21 -14.00
C GLU A 5 -38.62 -44.95 -14.77
N ILE A 6 -39.02 -43.91 -14.08
CA ILE A 6 -39.41 -42.63 -14.71
C ILE A 6 -38.16 -41.91 -15.21
N ALA A 7 -37.07 -41.95 -14.46
CA ALA A 7 -35.80 -41.33 -14.82
C ALA A 7 -35.12 -41.97 -16.05
N GLN A 8 -35.32 -43.26 -16.29
CA GLN A 8 -34.76 -43.97 -17.45
C GLN A 8 -35.49 -43.73 -18.78
N LYS A 9 -36.71 -43.19 -18.74
CA LYS A 9 -37.50 -42.90 -19.95
C LYS A 9 -37.38 -41.46 -20.46
N LEU A 10 -36.77 -40.58 -19.71
CA LEU A 10 -36.60 -39.18 -20.12
C LEU A 10 -35.40 -39.05 -21.05
N THR A 11 -35.63 -38.53 -22.25
CA THR A 11 -34.55 -38.17 -23.17
C THR A 11 -33.70 -37.00 -22.60
N ALA A 12 -32.45 -36.86 -23.02
CA ALA A 12 -31.58 -35.80 -22.56
C ALA A 12 -32.19 -34.38 -22.74
N GLY A 13 -33.00 -34.18 -23.74
CA GLY A 13 -33.74 -32.94 -24.01
C GLY A 13 -34.84 -32.66 -22.99
N GLU A 14 -35.56 -33.71 -22.58
CA GLU A 14 -36.63 -33.61 -21.57
C GLU A 14 -36.04 -33.33 -20.18
N LEU A 15 -34.91 -33.97 -19.84
CA LEU A 15 -34.16 -33.67 -18.60
C LEU A 15 -33.72 -32.22 -18.56
N ALA A 16 -33.19 -31.67 -19.64
CA ALA A 16 -32.81 -30.26 -19.72
C ALA A 16 -34.04 -29.33 -19.56
N GLY A 17 -35.17 -29.68 -20.16
CA GLY A 17 -36.42 -28.94 -20.01
C GLY A 17 -36.91 -28.90 -18.56
N TRP A 18 -36.95 -30.06 -17.89
CA TRP A 18 -37.31 -30.12 -16.46
C TRP A 18 -36.34 -29.37 -15.55
N ALA A 19 -35.03 -29.39 -15.84
CA ALA A 19 -34.05 -28.62 -15.11
C ALA A 19 -34.31 -27.10 -15.21
N VAL A 20 -34.65 -26.61 -16.40
CA VAL A 20 -35.02 -25.20 -16.59
C VAL A 20 -36.29 -24.84 -15.81
N VAL A 21 -37.32 -25.68 -15.85
CA VAL A 21 -38.56 -25.46 -15.10
C VAL A 21 -38.31 -25.43 -13.59
N LEU A 22 -37.50 -26.35 -13.08
CA LEU A 22 -37.12 -26.37 -11.65
C LEU A 22 -36.31 -25.11 -11.24
N ILE A 23 -35.43 -24.64 -12.10
CA ILE A 23 -34.68 -23.40 -11.86
C ILE A 23 -35.62 -22.20 -11.80
N ILE A 24 -36.58 -22.10 -12.78
CA ILE A 24 -37.56 -21.01 -12.77
C ILE A 24 -38.44 -21.06 -11.53
N LEU A 25 -38.91 -22.26 -11.13
CA LEU A 25 -39.69 -22.46 -9.91
C LEU A 25 -38.90 -22.07 -8.64
N ALA A 26 -37.64 -22.46 -8.57
CA ALA A 26 -36.77 -22.07 -7.47
C ALA A 26 -36.59 -20.55 -7.39
N PHE A 27 -36.37 -19.87 -8.51
CA PHE A 27 -36.29 -18.42 -8.57
C PHE A 27 -37.61 -17.73 -8.20
N SER A 28 -38.76 -18.30 -8.62
CA SER A 28 -40.09 -17.78 -8.25
C SER A 28 -40.37 -17.91 -6.75
N LEU A 29 -39.97 -19.02 -6.12
CA LEU A 29 -40.09 -19.20 -4.67
C LEU A 29 -39.22 -18.22 -3.86
N ILE A 30 -38.03 -17.88 -4.35
CA ILE A 30 -37.14 -16.88 -3.73
C ILE A 30 -37.78 -15.48 -3.76
N GLN A 31 -38.57 -15.16 -4.82
CA GLN A 31 -39.28 -13.89 -4.95
C GLN A 31 -40.48 -13.73 -3.99
N ILE A 32 -41.11 -14.86 -3.60
CA ILE A 32 -42.31 -14.87 -2.74
C ILE A 32 -41.96 -14.89 -1.25
N ALA A 33 -40.74 -15.32 -0.90
CA ALA A 33 -40.28 -15.29 0.49
C ALA A 33 -39.98 -13.85 0.95
N PRO A 34 -40.56 -13.39 2.08
CA PRO A 34 -40.32 -12.03 2.57
C PRO A 34 -38.89 -11.81 3.14
N VAL A 35 -38.02 -12.77 2.88
CA VAL A 35 -36.60 -12.67 3.24
C VAL A 35 -35.89 -11.90 2.13
N LYS A 36 -35.55 -10.64 2.40
CA LYS A 36 -34.70 -9.79 1.55
C LYS A 36 -33.26 -10.35 1.50
N LEU A 37 -33.11 -11.59 1.08
CA LEU A 37 -31.81 -12.12 0.68
C LEU A 37 -31.57 -11.64 -0.73
N ASN A 38 -30.89 -10.49 -0.86
CA ASN A 38 -30.38 -10.05 -2.14
C ASN A 38 -29.12 -10.91 -2.46
N PRO A 39 -29.24 -11.96 -3.28
CA PRO A 39 -28.09 -12.83 -3.58
C PRO A 39 -26.97 -12.05 -4.27
N TRP A 40 -27.32 -10.93 -4.90
CA TRP A 40 -26.37 -10.04 -5.55
C TRP A 40 -25.45 -9.33 -4.54
N ASP A 41 -25.94 -8.96 -3.34
CA ASP A 41 -25.12 -8.35 -2.31
C ASP A 41 -24.05 -9.33 -1.79
N SER A 42 -24.39 -10.60 -1.68
CA SER A 42 -23.45 -11.64 -1.26
C SER A 42 -22.39 -11.92 -2.35
N ILE A 43 -22.83 -11.99 -3.62
CA ILE A 43 -21.93 -12.23 -4.76
C ILE A 43 -21.02 -11.01 -4.99
N LEU A 44 -21.59 -9.81 -5.04
CA LEU A 44 -20.82 -8.57 -5.18
C LEU A 44 -19.89 -8.33 -3.99
N GLY A 45 -20.33 -8.64 -2.78
CA GLY A 45 -19.50 -8.57 -1.58
C GLY A 45 -18.34 -9.57 -1.58
N TRP A 46 -18.52 -10.77 -2.13
CA TRP A 46 -17.44 -11.76 -2.28
C TRP A 46 -16.44 -11.33 -3.37
N PHE A 47 -16.92 -10.89 -4.53
CA PHE A 47 -16.08 -10.34 -5.60
C PHE A 47 -15.33 -9.09 -5.13
N GLY A 48 -16.01 -8.18 -4.45
CA GLY A 48 -15.42 -6.96 -3.91
C GLY A 48 -14.30 -7.26 -2.92
N ARG A 49 -14.50 -8.19 -1.99
CA ARG A 49 -13.46 -8.61 -1.03
C ARG A 49 -12.26 -9.26 -1.72
N LYS A 50 -12.47 -10.09 -2.74
CA LYS A 50 -11.38 -10.79 -3.44
C LYS A 50 -10.57 -9.86 -4.35
N LEU A 51 -11.21 -8.90 -5.01
CA LEU A 51 -10.55 -7.87 -5.81
C LEU A 51 -9.85 -6.83 -4.94
N ASN A 52 -10.52 -6.32 -3.90
CA ASN A 52 -9.95 -5.33 -3.00
C ASN A 52 -8.79 -5.87 -2.16
N GLY A 53 -8.82 -7.13 -1.74
CA GLY A 53 -7.74 -7.74 -0.95
C GLY A 53 -6.40 -7.80 -1.70
N ASN A 54 -6.43 -8.03 -3.02
CA ASN A 54 -5.22 -8.04 -3.84
C ASN A 54 -4.73 -6.61 -4.13
N MET A 55 -5.66 -5.67 -4.35
CA MET A 55 -5.34 -4.27 -4.55
C MET A 55 -4.76 -3.65 -3.28
N GLN A 56 -5.35 -3.94 -2.11
CA GLN A 56 -4.85 -3.47 -0.82
C GLN A 56 -3.40 -3.91 -0.58
N LYS A 57 -3.08 -5.20 -0.80
CA LYS A 57 -1.70 -5.69 -0.67
C LYS A 57 -0.73 -4.96 -1.60
N ARG A 58 -1.13 -4.71 -2.84
CA ARG A 58 -0.29 -3.97 -3.80
C ARG A 58 -0.08 -2.52 -3.38
N LEU A 59 -1.08 -1.88 -2.80
CA LEU A 59 -0.96 -0.52 -2.24
C LEU A 59 -0.01 -0.51 -1.04
N ASP A 60 -0.14 -1.45 -0.11
CA ASP A 60 0.74 -1.58 1.05
C ASP A 60 2.20 -1.83 0.62
N ASP A 61 2.41 -2.69 -0.38
CA ASP A 61 3.74 -2.96 -0.94
C ASP A 61 4.34 -1.73 -1.63
N LEU A 62 3.53 -0.99 -2.40
CA LEU A 62 3.96 0.26 -3.03
C LEU A 62 4.30 1.33 -2.00
N GLU A 63 3.46 1.51 -1.00
CA GLU A 63 3.71 2.44 0.11
C GLU A 63 5.04 2.13 0.80
N LYS A 64 5.29 0.85 1.09
CA LYS A 64 6.56 0.40 1.68
C LYS A 64 7.76 0.67 0.78
N GLN A 65 7.62 0.44 -0.54
CA GLN A 65 8.70 0.72 -1.50
C GLN A 65 8.98 2.23 -1.59
N ILE A 66 7.95 3.06 -1.70
CA ILE A 66 8.08 4.52 -1.75
C ILE A 66 8.77 5.02 -0.48
N ARG A 67 8.38 4.54 0.68
CA ARG A 67 8.97 4.88 1.97
C ARG A 67 10.45 4.51 2.05
N ASN A 68 10.80 3.30 1.64
CA ASN A 68 12.19 2.84 1.62
C ASN A 68 13.04 3.66 0.64
N MET A 69 12.50 3.99 -0.52
CA MET A 69 13.16 4.84 -1.50
C MET A 69 13.37 6.24 -0.95
N TRP A 70 12.36 6.82 -0.31
CA TRP A 70 12.44 8.13 0.34
C TRP A 70 13.56 8.16 1.40
N ILE A 71 13.58 7.18 2.32
CA ILE A 71 14.60 7.07 3.37
C ILE A 71 16.01 6.96 2.76
N ASN A 72 16.19 6.11 1.74
CA ASN A 72 17.49 5.91 1.11
C ASN A 72 17.97 7.16 0.36
N THR A 73 17.06 7.86 -0.33
CA THR A 73 17.38 9.10 -1.06
C THR A 73 17.82 10.20 -0.09
N HIS A 74 17.08 10.43 0.98
CA HIS A 74 17.40 11.43 1.98
C HIS A 74 18.70 11.10 2.74
N ARG A 75 18.88 9.81 3.06
CA ARG A 75 20.15 9.32 3.63
C ARG A 75 21.34 9.63 2.72
N LEU A 76 21.21 9.31 1.43
CA LEU A 76 22.27 9.56 0.45
C LEU A 76 22.58 11.07 0.34
N HIS A 77 21.54 11.91 0.34
CA HIS A 77 21.70 13.37 0.28
C HIS A 77 22.51 13.90 1.50
N ILE A 78 22.14 13.50 2.72
CA ILE A 78 22.85 13.88 3.94
C ILE A 78 24.30 13.41 3.91
N LEU A 79 24.56 12.15 3.56
CA LEU A 79 25.91 11.59 3.48
C LEU A 79 26.77 12.29 2.43
N THR A 80 26.18 12.61 1.27
CA THR A 80 26.87 13.31 0.18
C THR A 80 27.26 14.71 0.63
N PHE A 81 26.32 15.47 1.21
CA PHE A 81 26.57 16.80 1.71
C PHE A 81 27.64 16.82 2.81
N ALA A 82 27.56 15.89 3.78
CA ALA A 82 28.58 15.77 4.83
C ALA A 82 29.97 15.45 4.26
N ARG A 83 30.05 14.62 3.22
CA ARG A 83 31.31 14.30 2.52
C ARG A 83 31.87 15.53 1.79
N GLU A 84 31.02 16.30 1.14
CA GLU A 84 31.38 17.53 0.42
C GLU A 84 31.90 18.59 1.39
N CYS A 85 31.25 18.77 2.53
CA CYS A 85 31.75 19.65 3.61
C CYS A 85 33.14 19.21 4.11
N ARG A 86 33.38 17.90 4.30
CA ARG A 86 34.71 17.39 4.70
C ARG A 86 35.78 17.59 3.63
N ALA A 87 35.35 17.65 2.37
CA ALA A 87 36.21 17.97 1.23
C ALA A 87 36.42 19.48 1.02
N ASN A 88 35.90 20.32 1.93
CA ASN A 88 35.92 21.79 1.86
C ASN A 88 35.26 22.34 0.58
N ILE A 89 34.23 21.67 0.09
CA ILE A 89 33.38 22.19 -1.01
C ILE A 89 32.46 23.25 -0.39
N GLU A 90 32.45 24.43 -0.96
CA GLU A 90 31.56 25.51 -0.53
C GLU A 90 30.12 25.28 -1.00
N HIS A 91 29.18 25.57 -0.11
CA HIS A 91 27.75 25.45 -0.35
C HIS A 91 27.06 26.79 -0.13
N SER A 92 26.04 27.05 -0.94
CA SER A 92 25.21 28.25 -0.82
C SER A 92 24.31 28.19 0.43
N SER A 93 23.81 29.33 0.87
CA SER A 93 22.85 29.43 1.98
C SER A 93 21.60 28.60 1.75
N ASP A 94 21.14 28.52 0.50
CA ASP A 94 19.97 27.71 0.14
C ASP A 94 20.25 26.20 0.26
N GLU A 95 21.44 25.74 -0.12
CA GLU A 95 21.86 24.34 0.04
C GLU A 95 21.95 23.95 1.51
N TRP A 96 22.48 24.84 2.36
CA TRP A 96 22.50 24.66 3.81
C TRP A 96 21.09 24.54 4.39
N THR A 97 20.20 25.45 4.00
CA THR A 97 18.80 25.42 4.44
C THR A 97 18.11 24.12 4.02
N ASN A 98 18.33 23.71 2.77
CA ASN A 98 17.75 22.48 2.25
C ASN A 98 18.23 21.23 3.00
N VAL A 99 19.54 21.08 3.21
CA VAL A 99 20.06 19.87 3.88
C VAL A 99 19.64 19.81 5.36
N LEU A 100 19.51 20.96 6.04
CA LEU A 100 19.01 21.00 7.42
C LEU A 100 17.56 20.56 7.52
N ASN A 101 16.70 21.01 6.60
CA ASN A 101 15.30 20.57 6.52
C ASN A 101 15.20 19.08 6.20
N VAL A 102 15.97 18.60 5.23
CA VAL A 102 16.04 17.17 4.86
C VAL A 102 16.50 16.32 6.06
N ALA A 103 17.49 16.79 6.82
CA ALA A 103 17.97 16.09 8.00
C ALA A 103 16.90 16.00 9.10
N GLU A 104 16.15 17.07 9.33
CA GLU A 104 15.05 17.10 10.31
C GLU A 104 13.93 16.14 9.92
N GLU A 105 13.45 16.19 8.67
CA GLU A 105 12.42 15.28 8.17
C GLU A 105 12.86 13.82 8.21
N TYR A 106 14.11 13.56 7.86
CA TYR A 106 14.70 12.23 7.90
C TYR A 106 14.74 11.69 9.33
N GLU A 107 15.25 12.44 10.29
CA GLU A 107 15.32 12.03 11.70
C GLU A 107 13.93 11.76 12.28
N LYS A 108 12.93 12.62 11.98
CA LYS A 108 11.55 12.44 12.39
C LYS A 108 10.98 11.11 11.84
N THR A 109 11.14 10.86 10.53
CA THR A 109 10.63 9.66 9.86
C THR A 109 11.27 8.39 10.40
N VAL A 110 12.59 8.40 10.62
CA VAL A 110 13.35 7.27 11.16
C VAL A 110 12.96 6.97 12.60
N HIS A 111 12.73 8.00 13.41
CA HIS A 111 12.27 7.87 14.79
C HIS A 111 10.85 7.28 14.85
N GLU A 112 9.92 7.79 14.07
CA GLU A 112 8.54 7.29 14.00
C GLU A 112 8.48 5.81 13.57
N GLN A 113 9.38 5.39 12.69
CA GLN A 113 9.45 4.04 12.18
C GLN A 113 10.37 3.10 12.98
N ARG A 114 11.00 3.59 14.04
CA ARG A 114 11.95 2.84 14.90
C ARG A 114 13.10 2.21 14.12
N ILE A 115 13.61 2.90 13.10
CA ILE A 115 14.74 2.43 12.29
C ILE A 115 16.05 2.81 12.99
N THR A 116 16.97 1.85 13.12
CA THR A 116 18.31 2.12 13.68
C THR A 116 19.15 2.96 12.70
N ASN A 117 19.69 4.10 13.16
CA ASN A 117 20.30 5.12 12.29
C ASN A 117 21.62 5.72 12.80
N GLY A 118 22.48 4.92 13.40
CA GLY A 118 23.67 5.41 14.11
C GLY A 118 24.65 6.26 13.28
N VAL A 119 24.88 5.92 12.00
CA VAL A 119 25.87 6.65 11.15
C VAL A 119 25.34 8.03 10.76
N ILE A 120 24.10 8.12 10.33
CA ILE A 120 23.49 9.38 9.88
C ILE A 120 23.38 10.39 11.03
N THR A 121 23.11 9.92 12.25
CA THR A 121 23.07 10.78 13.43
C THR A 121 24.38 11.55 13.64
N GLN A 122 25.52 10.93 13.36
CA GLN A 122 26.82 11.60 13.44
C GLN A 122 27.01 12.63 12.31
N ASP A 123 26.60 12.31 11.10
CA ASP A 123 26.72 13.21 9.96
C ASP A 123 25.78 14.41 10.07
N THR A 124 24.53 14.22 10.55
CA THR A 124 23.61 15.34 10.82
C THR A 124 24.12 16.23 11.94
N ALA A 125 24.69 15.67 13.00
CA ALA A 125 25.31 16.44 14.07
C ALA A 125 26.52 17.26 13.56
N TYR A 126 27.35 16.67 12.70
CA TYR A 126 28.49 17.36 12.08
C TYR A 126 28.00 18.52 11.18
N ILE A 127 27.03 18.31 10.32
CA ILE A 127 26.44 19.34 9.45
C ILE A 127 25.89 20.50 10.27
N ARG A 128 25.16 20.24 11.36
CA ARG A 128 24.59 21.26 12.23
C ARG A 128 25.70 22.07 12.96
N ALA A 129 26.74 21.41 13.46
CA ALA A 129 27.83 22.06 14.12
C ALA A 129 28.60 22.99 13.16
N LEU A 130 28.90 22.50 11.95
CA LEU A 130 29.56 23.27 10.91
C LEU A 130 28.72 24.47 10.45
N TYR A 131 27.41 24.29 10.27
CA TYR A 131 26.48 25.39 9.94
C TYR A 131 26.50 26.47 11.00
N GLN A 132 26.50 26.13 12.30
CA GLN A 132 26.55 27.08 13.41
C GLN A 132 27.86 27.85 13.43
N GLU A 133 28.98 27.20 13.12
CA GLU A 133 30.29 27.83 13.02
C GLU A 133 30.33 28.85 11.87
N LEU A 134 29.98 28.44 10.67
CA LEU A 134 29.96 29.28 9.46
C LEU A 134 28.99 30.45 9.58
N SER A 135 27.83 30.24 10.18
CA SER A 135 26.83 31.29 10.43
C SER A 135 27.32 32.31 11.44
N ARG A 136 28.05 31.89 12.49
CA ARG A 136 28.68 32.80 13.47
C ARG A 136 29.75 33.67 12.82
N ASP A 137 30.49 33.09 11.89
CA ASP A 137 31.56 33.77 11.17
C ASP A 137 31.07 34.60 9.98
N HIS A 138 29.74 34.71 9.79
CA HIS A 138 29.06 35.39 8.66
C HIS A 138 29.55 34.93 7.26
N ARG A 139 29.84 33.64 7.13
CA ARG A 139 30.33 33.04 5.89
C ARG A 139 29.19 32.42 5.06
N ILE A 140 27.99 32.28 5.65
CA ILE A 140 26.78 31.82 5.03
C ILE A 140 25.59 32.63 5.55
#